data_e673f6c887ead38dee6e20531c4c3a44
#
_entry.id   e673f6c887ead38dee6e20531c4c3a44
#
_cell.length_a   1.000
_cell.length_b   1.000
_cell.length_c   1.000
_cell.angle_alpha   90.00
_cell.angle_beta   90.00
_cell.angle_gamma   90.00
#
_symmetry.space_group_name_H-M   'P 1'
#
loop_
_entity.id
_entity.type
_entity.pdbx_description
1 polymer ?
#
loop_
_entity_poly.entity_id
_entity_poly.type
_entity_poly.pdbx_seq_one_letter_code
_entity_poly.pdbx_strand_id
1 'polypeptide(L)'
;MDINGKKLRVGFQDLTIEIKDADFRTDNLTDCYGHYLQRENKIQINTNLEPHDLLNTVIHECLHACAYVGGLTTKSNPLADEDKEEVVTNTLANQLHIVLRDNPWLLKFIQESLSKTKNKEK
;
A
#
# COMPACT_ATOMS: atom_id res chain seq x y z
N MET A 1 12.39 -11.96 -1.34
CA MET A 1 12.87 -10.58 -1.55
C MET A 1 12.72 -9.78 -0.28
N ASP A 2 13.79 -9.14 0.13
CA ASP A 2 13.75 -8.24 1.28
C ASP A 2 13.38 -6.84 0.78
N ILE A 3 12.28 -6.32 1.27
CA ILE A 3 11.80 -5.00 0.83
C ILE A 3 12.17 -3.87 1.78
N ASN A 4 12.87 -4.18 2.88
CA ASN A 4 13.29 -3.13 3.81
C ASN A 4 14.21 -2.12 3.12
N GLY A 5 13.92 -0.85 3.29
CA GLY A 5 14.68 0.22 2.66
C GLY A 5 14.31 0.52 1.21
N LYS A 6 13.44 -0.27 0.61
CA LYS A 6 13.01 -0.01 -0.76
C LYS A 6 12.18 1.25 -0.84
N LYS A 7 12.27 1.94 -1.96
CA LYS A 7 11.47 3.12 -2.22
C LYS A 7 10.24 2.75 -3.03
N LEU A 8 9.09 3.22 -2.56
CA LEU A 8 7.83 3.10 -3.27
C LEU A 8 7.39 4.48 -3.72
N ARG A 9 7.41 4.71 -5.01
CA ARG A 9 6.98 6.01 -5.55
C ARG A 9 5.47 6.03 -5.73
N VAL A 10 4.80 6.97 -5.07
CA VAL A 10 3.35 7.16 -5.22
C VAL A 10 3.14 8.63 -5.54
N GLY A 11 2.88 8.93 -6.81
CA GLY A 11 2.74 10.31 -7.26
C GLY A 11 3.98 11.13 -6.94
N PHE A 12 3.82 12.15 -6.12
CA PHE A 12 4.94 13.02 -5.75
C PHE A 12 5.73 12.53 -4.53
N GLN A 13 5.30 11.43 -3.90
CA GLN A 13 6.00 10.92 -2.72
C GLN A 13 6.94 9.77 -3.04
N ASP A 14 8.14 9.82 -2.48
CA ASP A 14 9.05 8.69 -2.44
C ASP A 14 8.98 8.13 -1.03
N LEU A 15 8.26 7.03 -0.87
CA LEU A 15 8.04 6.43 0.44
C LEU A 15 9.12 5.38 0.70
N THR A 16 9.74 5.44 1.87
CA THR A 16 10.70 4.42 2.28
C THR A 16 9.95 3.34 3.05
N ILE A 17 10.11 2.10 2.64
CA ILE A 17 9.56 0.97 3.39
C ILE A 17 10.52 0.64 4.52
N GLU A 18 10.02 0.65 5.74
CA GLU A 18 10.81 0.39 6.93
C GLU A 18 10.18 -0.79 7.68
N ILE A 19 10.88 -1.91 7.69
CA ILE A 19 10.44 -3.10 8.41
C ILE A 19 11.04 -3.01 9.81
N LYS A 20 10.21 -3.05 10.83
CA LYS A 20 10.72 -2.91 12.20
C LYS A 20 9.85 -3.66 13.19
N ASP A 21 10.45 -4.02 14.31
CA ASP A 21 9.73 -4.63 15.42
C ASP A 21 9.08 -3.49 16.21
N ALA A 22 7.79 -3.33 16.01
CA ALA A 22 7.05 -2.26 16.63
C ALA A 22 5.64 -2.73 16.97
N ASP A 23 5.10 -2.14 18.02
CA ASP A 23 3.70 -2.40 18.36
C ASP A 23 2.86 -1.32 17.68
N PHE A 24 2.19 -1.72 16.60
CA PHE A 24 1.32 -0.82 15.86
C PHE A 24 -0.10 -0.78 16.41
N ARG A 25 -0.37 -1.50 17.48
CA ARG A 25 -1.67 -1.39 18.14
C ARG A 25 -1.70 -0.06 18.85
N THR A 26 -2.40 0.84 18.29
CA THR A 26 -2.59 2.13 18.90
C THR A 26 -3.79 2.05 19.81
N ASP A 27 -4.04 3.12 20.47
CA ASP A 27 -5.05 3.17 21.52
C ASP A 27 -6.41 2.64 21.14
N ASN A 28 -6.65 2.43 19.87
CA ASN A 28 -7.96 2.02 19.47
C ASN A 28 -8.01 0.67 18.92
N LEU A 29 -6.93 -0.16 19.00
CA LEU A 29 -7.03 -0.81 18.08
C LEU A 29 -6.66 -2.02 17.86
N THR A 30 -7.15 -2.57 17.26
CA THR A 30 -7.04 -3.75 16.49
C THR A 30 -5.66 -3.93 15.99
N ASP A 31 -5.26 -5.15 15.79
CA ASP A 31 -3.97 -5.50 15.26
C ASP A 31 -3.73 -4.79 13.95
N CYS A 32 -2.64 -4.05 13.92
CA CYS A 32 -2.23 -3.32 12.76
C CYS A 32 -0.84 -3.79 12.39
N TYR A 33 -0.66 -4.19 11.16
CA TYR A 33 0.64 -4.68 10.70
C TYR A 33 1.51 -3.58 10.10
N GLY A 34 0.96 -2.41 9.85
CA GLY A 34 1.72 -1.33 9.26
C GLY A 34 1.06 0.03 9.37
N HIS A 35 1.83 1.06 9.02
CA HIS A 35 1.36 2.45 9.02
C HIS A 35 1.91 3.19 7.82
N TYR A 36 1.06 4.00 7.21
CA TYR A 36 1.48 4.99 6.25
C TYR A 36 1.69 6.32 6.99
N LEU A 37 2.92 6.80 6.99
CA LEU A 37 3.30 8.05 7.66
C LEU A 37 3.55 9.12 6.60
N GLN A 38 2.49 9.79 6.20
CA GLN A 38 2.54 10.71 5.07
C GLN A 38 3.51 11.87 5.23
N ARG A 39 3.68 12.38 6.45
CA ARG A 39 4.58 13.50 6.70
C ARG A 39 6.04 13.09 6.75
N GLU A 40 6.31 11.82 7.01
CA GLU A 40 7.67 11.31 7.12
C GLU A 40 8.11 10.58 5.87
N ASN A 41 7.24 10.46 4.87
CA ASN A 41 7.50 9.73 3.63
C ASN A 41 7.93 8.29 3.89
N LYS A 42 7.16 7.60 4.74
CA LYS A 42 7.47 6.23 5.14
C LYS A 42 6.24 5.35 5.16
N ILE A 43 6.47 4.08 4.92
CA ILE A 43 5.53 3.02 5.27
C ILE A 43 6.28 2.12 6.24
N GLN A 44 5.81 2.04 7.48
CA GLN A 44 6.38 1.14 8.47
C GLN A 44 5.59 -0.15 8.48
N ILE A 45 6.28 -1.27 8.50
CA ILE A 45 5.65 -2.59 8.47
C ILE A 45 6.29 -3.44 9.57
N ASN A 46 5.45 -4.17 10.29
CA ASN A 46 5.91 -5.01 11.38
C ASN A 46 6.77 -6.16 10.84
N THR A 47 7.80 -6.50 11.59
CA THR A 47 8.68 -7.62 11.25
C THR A 47 7.97 -8.95 11.43
N ASN A 48 8.52 -10.00 10.83
CA ASN A 48 8.04 -11.39 10.99
C ASN A 48 6.62 -11.68 10.47
N LEU A 49 6.15 -10.91 9.51
CA LEU A 49 4.87 -11.22 8.87
C LEU A 49 5.04 -12.37 7.88
N GLU A 50 4.02 -13.21 7.79
CA GLU A 50 3.96 -14.22 6.75
C GLU A 50 3.86 -13.54 5.38
N PRO A 51 4.32 -14.19 4.29
CA PRO A 51 4.36 -13.54 2.97
C PRO A 51 3.04 -12.92 2.51
N HIS A 52 1.91 -13.59 2.75
CA HIS A 52 0.62 -13.04 2.36
C HIS A 52 0.23 -11.84 3.19
N ASP A 53 0.54 -11.84 4.48
CA ASP A 53 0.27 -10.69 5.35
C ASP A 53 1.15 -9.51 4.98
N LEU A 54 2.42 -9.79 4.65
CA LEU A 54 3.33 -8.74 4.19
C LEU A 54 2.82 -8.10 2.91
N LEU A 55 2.45 -8.91 1.92
CA LEU A 55 1.93 -8.40 0.66
C LEU A 55 0.65 -7.59 0.87
N ASN A 56 -0.28 -8.13 1.66
CA ASN A 56 -1.54 -7.44 1.94
C ASN A 56 -1.28 -6.09 2.61
N THR A 57 -0.34 -6.04 3.55
CA THR A 57 0.01 -4.81 4.25
C THR A 57 0.61 -3.78 3.30
N VAL A 58 1.51 -4.20 2.41
CA VAL A 58 2.09 -3.29 1.42
C VAL A 58 0.99 -2.70 0.53
N ILE A 59 0.08 -3.53 0.05
CA ILE A 59 -1.03 -3.05 -0.79
C ILE A 59 -1.91 -2.07 0.01
N HIS A 60 -2.24 -2.41 1.24
CA HIS A 60 -3.09 -1.60 2.10
C HIS A 60 -2.49 -0.21 2.31
N GLU A 61 -1.22 -0.15 2.71
CA GLU A 61 -0.57 1.15 2.96
C GLU A 61 -0.32 1.93 1.66
N CYS A 62 -0.06 1.22 0.57
CA CYS A 62 0.06 1.84 -0.73
C CYS A 62 -1.25 2.52 -1.15
N LEU A 63 -2.39 1.89 -0.88
CA LEU A 63 -3.70 2.46 -1.20
C LEU A 63 -4.00 3.69 -0.35
N HIS A 64 -3.61 3.70 0.93
CA HIS A 64 -3.71 4.92 1.74
C HIS A 64 -2.91 6.05 1.11
N ALA A 65 -1.70 5.76 0.65
CA ALA A 65 -0.87 6.77 -0.01
C ALA A 65 -1.51 7.26 -1.31
N CYS A 66 -2.08 6.35 -2.09
CA CYS A 66 -2.78 6.72 -3.33
C CYS A 66 -3.96 7.64 -3.04
N ALA A 67 -4.72 7.34 -1.99
CA ALA A 67 -5.86 8.17 -1.60
C ALA A 67 -5.42 9.59 -1.22
N TYR A 68 -4.34 9.68 -0.44
CA TYR A 68 -3.79 10.97 -0.02
C TYR A 68 -3.26 11.76 -1.21
N VAL A 69 -2.38 11.14 -2.00
CA VAL A 69 -1.75 11.81 -3.14
C VAL A 69 -2.79 12.21 -4.18
N GLY A 70 -3.82 11.39 -4.37
CA GLY A 70 -4.89 11.67 -5.32
C GLY A 70 -5.93 12.67 -4.84
N GLY A 71 -5.82 13.13 -3.59
CA GLY A 71 -6.73 14.16 -3.07
C GLY A 71 -8.05 13.62 -2.54
N LEU A 72 -8.20 12.29 -2.41
CA LEU A 72 -9.45 11.71 -1.93
C LEU A 72 -9.73 12.01 -0.45
N THR A 73 -8.70 12.32 0.31
CA THR A 73 -8.82 12.54 1.75
C THR A 73 -8.94 14.02 2.13
N THR A 74 -8.93 14.91 1.16
CA THR A 74 -9.09 16.35 1.47
C THR A 74 -10.53 16.63 1.86
N LYS A 75 -10.72 17.75 2.57
CA LYS A 75 -12.04 18.13 3.09
C LYS A 75 -13.10 18.09 1.99
N SER A 76 -14.23 17.48 2.31
CA SER A 76 -15.39 17.32 1.44
C SER A 76 -15.23 16.31 0.30
N ASN A 77 -14.08 15.65 0.21
CA ASN A 77 -13.90 14.58 -0.77
C ASN A 77 -14.34 13.24 -0.19
N PRO A 78 -14.56 12.23 -1.05
CA PRO A 78 -15.20 10.98 -0.62
C PRO A 78 -14.56 10.25 0.56
N LEU A 79 -13.24 10.37 0.73
CA LEU A 79 -12.53 9.68 1.81
C LEU A 79 -11.95 10.64 2.84
N ALA A 80 -12.58 11.81 3.01
CA ALA A 80 -12.16 12.76 4.03
C ALA A 80 -12.37 12.21 5.45
N ASP A 81 -13.37 11.35 5.62
CA ASP A 81 -13.66 10.68 6.89
C ASP A 81 -12.70 9.49 7.03
N GLU A 82 -11.91 9.48 8.11
CA GLU A 82 -10.91 8.44 8.33
C GLU A 82 -11.50 7.04 8.43
N ASP A 83 -12.69 6.90 9.01
CA ASP A 83 -13.32 5.60 9.13
C ASP A 83 -13.75 5.07 7.76
N LYS A 84 -14.27 5.95 6.92
CA LYS A 84 -14.65 5.57 5.56
C LYS A 84 -13.44 5.23 4.73
N GLU A 85 -12.37 5.99 4.86
CA GLU A 85 -11.12 5.70 4.16
C GLU A 85 -10.60 4.32 4.54
N GLU A 86 -10.60 4.00 5.84
CA GLU A 86 -10.11 2.71 6.31
C GLU A 86 -10.95 1.56 5.76
N VAL A 87 -12.27 1.68 5.75
CA VAL A 87 -13.15 0.64 5.21
C VAL A 87 -12.88 0.41 3.73
N VAL A 88 -12.79 1.48 2.95
CA VAL A 88 -12.55 1.38 1.51
C VAL A 88 -11.17 0.78 1.24
N THR A 89 -10.16 1.29 1.91
CA THR A 89 -8.77 0.82 1.73
C THR A 89 -8.63 -0.65 2.09
N ASN A 90 -9.19 -1.04 3.23
CA ASN A 90 -9.11 -2.42 3.69
C ASN A 90 -9.82 -3.37 2.72
N THR A 91 -11.00 -2.99 2.27
CA THR A 91 -11.76 -3.79 1.32
C THR A 91 -11.01 -3.96 0.00
N LEU A 92 -10.51 -2.84 -0.55
CA LEU A 92 -9.81 -2.90 -1.83
C LEU A 92 -8.49 -3.65 -1.74
N ALA A 93 -7.75 -3.48 -0.63
CA ALA A 93 -6.50 -4.22 -0.45
C ALA A 93 -6.75 -5.72 -0.41
N ASN A 94 -7.74 -6.15 0.37
CA ASN A 94 -8.07 -7.57 0.48
C ASN A 94 -8.54 -8.14 -0.85
N GLN A 95 -9.41 -7.44 -1.55
CA GLN A 95 -9.94 -7.93 -2.82
C GLN A 95 -8.88 -7.93 -3.92
N LEU A 96 -8.04 -6.91 -3.98
CA LEU A 96 -6.97 -6.86 -4.97
C LEU A 96 -5.96 -7.98 -4.74
N HIS A 97 -5.62 -8.24 -3.48
CA HIS A 97 -4.74 -9.36 -3.13
C HIS A 97 -5.31 -10.68 -3.67
N ILE A 98 -6.60 -10.91 -3.43
CA ILE A 98 -7.27 -12.13 -3.87
C ILE A 98 -7.28 -12.22 -5.40
N VAL A 99 -7.58 -11.13 -6.08
CA VAL A 99 -7.58 -11.08 -7.54
C VAL A 99 -6.22 -11.47 -8.10
N LEU A 100 -5.15 -10.90 -7.55
CA LEU A 100 -3.79 -11.19 -8.02
C LEU A 100 -3.39 -12.64 -7.70
N ARG A 101 -3.78 -13.14 -6.53
CA ARG A 101 -3.49 -14.52 -6.14
C ARG A 101 -4.18 -15.51 -7.07
N ASP A 102 -5.43 -15.25 -7.41
CA ASP A 102 -6.24 -16.19 -8.16
C ASP A 102 -6.09 -16.07 -9.68
N ASN A 103 -5.40 -15.04 -10.15
CA ASN A 103 -5.20 -14.77 -11.57
C ASN A 103 -3.72 -14.49 -11.86
N PRO A 104 -2.85 -15.51 -11.81
CA PRO A 104 -1.41 -15.28 -12.03
C PRO A 104 -1.09 -14.62 -13.37
N TRP A 105 -1.90 -14.88 -14.39
CA TRP A 105 -1.69 -14.28 -15.71
C TRP A 105 -1.82 -12.75 -15.68
N LEU A 106 -2.63 -12.22 -14.75
CA LEU A 106 -2.87 -10.78 -14.68
C LEU A 106 -1.60 -10.03 -14.27
N LEU A 107 -0.88 -10.53 -13.28
CA LEU A 107 0.37 -9.91 -12.85
C LEU A 107 1.39 -9.91 -13.99
N LYS A 108 1.51 -11.03 -14.69
CA LYS A 108 2.41 -11.14 -15.83
C LYS A 108 2.02 -10.16 -16.93
N PHE A 109 0.72 -10.08 -17.22
CA PHE A 109 0.19 -9.14 -18.22
C PHE A 109 0.54 -7.69 -17.85
N ILE A 110 0.37 -7.33 -16.57
CA ILE A 110 0.71 -5.99 -16.11
C ILE A 110 2.20 -5.69 -16.32
N GLN A 111 3.07 -6.63 -15.92
CA GLN A 111 4.51 -6.46 -16.06
C GLN A 111 4.91 -6.27 -17.53
N GLU A 112 4.40 -7.12 -18.40
CA GLU A 112 4.71 -7.04 -19.82
C GLU A 112 4.20 -5.75 -20.46
N SER A 113 2.99 -5.33 -20.07
CA SER A 113 2.40 -4.11 -20.62
C SER A 113 3.19 -2.86 -20.23
N LEU A 114 3.62 -2.79 -18.98
CA LEU A 114 4.41 -1.65 -18.52
C LEU A 114 5.79 -1.62 -19.19
N SER A 115 6.40 -2.78 -19.37
CA SER A 115 7.70 -2.86 -20.06
C SER A 115 7.60 -2.43 -21.52
N LYS A 116 6.55 -2.84 -22.24
CA LYS A 116 6.33 -2.46 -23.62
C LYS A 116 6.11 -0.96 -23.77
N THR A 117 5.32 -0.38 -22.87
CA THR A 117 5.08 1.07 -22.87
C THR A 117 6.39 1.83 -22.68
N LYS A 118 7.22 1.39 -21.73
CA LYS A 118 8.50 2.00 -21.47
C LYS A 118 9.43 1.89 -22.68
N ASN A 119 9.44 0.75 -23.35
CA ASN A 119 10.28 0.54 -24.52
C ASN A 119 9.85 1.42 -25.69
N LYS A 120 8.57 1.66 -25.87
CA LYS A 120 8.07 2.54 -26.93
C LYS A 120 8.47 4.00 -26.72
N GLU A 121 8.66 4.41 -25.50
CA GLU A 121 9.03 5.78 -25.19
C GLU A 121 10.51 6.07 -25.49
N LYS A 122 11.27 5.04 -25.74
CA LYS A 122 12.66 5.20 -26.13
C LYS A 122 12.77 5.43 -27.62
#